data_64b10464622f83ea534d4dff98b88d4b
#
_entry.id   64b10464622f83ea534d4dff98b88d4b
#
_cell.length_a   1.000
_cell.length_b   1.000
_cell.length_c   1.000
_cell.angle_alpha   90.00
_cell.angle_beta   90.00
_cell.angle_gamma   90.00
#
_symmetry.space_group_name_H-M   'P 1'
#
loop_
_entity.id
_entity.type
_entity.pdbx_description
1 polymer ?
#
loop_
_entity_poly.entity_id
_entity_poly.type
_entity_poly.pdbx_seq_one_letter_code
_entity_poly.pdbx_strand_id
1 'polypeptide(L)' 'NKVAGIRCAHCTDPLSAEMTRRHNDANVLALGAGITGPNLAKRMVEVFLNTEFEGGRHARRVAQLDAIQP' A
#
# COMPACT_ATOMS: atom_id res chain seq x y z
N ASN A 1 7.63 -6.06 -6.54
CA ASN A 1 8.43 -4.87 -6.19
C ASN A 1 9.91 -5.07 -6.52
N LYS A 2 10.24 -4.98 -7.82
CA LYS A 2 11.61 -5.18 -8.29
C LYS A 2 12.36 -3.87 -8.56
N VAL A 3 11.68 -2.74 -8.37
CA VAL A 3 12.27 -1.41 -8.57
C VAL A 3 12.39 -0.73 -7.21
N ALA A 4 13.57 -0.22 -6.90
CA ALA A 4 13.82 0.48 -5.64
C ALA A 4 12.88 1.68 -5.50
N GLY A 5 12.35 1.89 -4.30
CA GLY A 5 11.42 2.96 -4.02
C GLY A 5 9.97 2.68 -4.40
N ILE A 6 9.69 1.57 -5.07
CA ILE A 6 8.34 1.16 -5.41
C ILE A 6 7.86 0.10 -4.41
N ARG A 7 6.80 0.41 -3.68
CA ARG A 7 6.20 -0.48 -2.70
C ARG A 7 4.74 -0.69 -3.07
N CYS A 8 4.48 -1.78 -3.80
CA CYS A 8 3.16 -2.11 -4.31
C CYS A 8 2.42 -3.02 -3.33
N ALA A 9 1.16 -2.72 -3.09
CA ALA A 9 0.28 -3.56 -2.28
C ALA A 9 -0.94 -3.98 -3.09
N HIS A 10 -1.25 -5.28 -3.08
CA HIS A 10 -2.47 -5.81 -3.65
C HIS A 10 -3.52 -5.88 -2.55
N CYS A 11 -4.60 -5.11 -2.67
CA CYS A 11 -5.62 -4.99 -1.63
C CYS A 11 -6.98 -5.39 -2.16
N THR A 12 -7.81 -5.94 -1.26
CA THR A 12 -9.15 -6.41 -1.58
C THR A 12 -10.23 -5.68 -0.77
N ASP A 13 -9.84 -4.84 0.19
CA ASP A 13 -10.77 -4.11 1.05
C ASP A 13 -10.13 -2.81 1.55
N PRO A 14 -10.95 -1.85 2.06
CA PRO A 14 -10.41 -0.58 2.54
C PRO A 14 -9.47 -0.72 3.74
N LEU A 15 -9.69 -1.70 4.62
CA LEU A 15 -8.81 -1.90 5.77
C LEU A 15 -7.41 -2.30 5.35
N SER A 16 -7.27 -3.22 4.38
CA SER A 16 -5.96 -3.61 3.89
C SER A 16 -5.26 -2.45 3.19
N ALA A 17 -6.01 -1.59 2.48
CA ALA A 17 -5.46 -0.39 1.87
C ALA A 17 -4.93 0.59 2.93
N GLU A 18 -5.68 0.79 4.02
CA GLU A 18 -5.24 1.63 5.13
C GLU A 18 -3.99 1.07 5.80
N MET A 19 -3.98 -0.21 6.12
CA MET A 19 -2.88 -0.84 6.85
C MET A 19 -1.59 -0.86 6.05
N THR A 20 -1.68 -1.06 4.74
CA THR A 20 -0.48 -1.05 3.90
C THR A 20 0.14 0.35 3.83
N ARG A 21 -0.69 1.42 3.92
CA ARG A 21 -0.16 2.78 4.02
C ARG A 21 0.47 3.03 5.38
N ARG A 22 -0.23 2.68 6.47
CA ARG A 22 0.24 2.94 7.83
C ARG A 22 1.52 2.19 8.15
N HIS A 23 1.63 0.94 7.73
CA HIS A 23 2.70 0.04 8.16
C HIS A 23 3.82 -0.12 7.16
N ASN A 24 3.54 -0.06 5.89
CA ASN A 24 4.51 -0.37 4.83
C ASN A 24 4.83 0.81 3.91
N ASP A 25 4.14 1.93 4.09
CA ASP A 25 4.28 3.10 3.21
C ASP A 25 4.20 2.71 1.73
N ALA A 26 3.24 1.83 1.40
CA ALA A 26 3.02 1.44 0.03
C ALA A 26 2.64 2.65 -0.82
N ASN A 27 3.24 2.77 -2.00
CA ASN A 27 2.97 3.89 -2.90
C ASN A 27 2.35 3.48 -4.24
N VAL A 28 2.10 2.19 -4.42
CA VAL A 28 1.36 1.65 -5.56
C VAL A 28 0.28 0.73 -5.03
N LEU A 29 -0.96 0.95 -5.48
CA LEU A 29 -2.11 0.13 -5.08
C LEU A 29 -2.58 -0.69 -6.27
N ALA A 30 -2.59 -2.02 -6.10
CA ALA A 30 -3.11 -2.93 -7.11
C ALA A 30 -4.48 -3.47 -6.67
N LEU A 31 -5.47 -3.39 -7.54
CA LEU A 31 -6.84 -3.83 -7.27
C LEU A 31 -7.24 -4.92 -8.26
N GLY A 32 -7.97 -5.93 -7.77
CA GLY A 32 -8.48 -7.01 -8.61
C GLY A 32 -9.78 -6.59 -9.31
N ALA A 33 -9.73 -6.36 -10.61
CA ALA A 33 -10.87 -5.85 -11.36
C ALA A 33 -12.09 -6.78 -11.35
N GLY A 34 -11.87 -8.10 -11.27
CA GLY A 34 -12.97 -9.06 -11.25
C GLY A 34 -13.60 -9.28 -9.87
N ILE A 35 -12.95 -8.80 -8.81
CA ILE A 35 -13.38 -9.02 -7.43
C ILE A 35 -13.85 -7.72 -6.79
N THR A 36 -13.19 -6.62 -7.09
CA THR A 36 -13.47 -5.33 -6.50
C THR A 36 -14.43 -4.54 -7.38
N GLY A 37 -15.65 -4.29 -6.88
CA GLY A 37 -16.62 -3.47 -7.62
C GLY A 37 -16.23 -2.00 -7.65
N PRO A 38 -16.83 -1.18 -8.53
CA PRO A 38 -16.45 0.22 -8.70
C PRO A 38 -16.53 1.07 -7.43
N ASN A 39 -17.57 0.89 -6.63
CA ASN A 39 -17.74 1.68 -5.41
C ASN A 39 -16.71 1.30 -4.36
N LEU A 40 -16.41 0.01 -4.22
CA LEU A 40 -15.39 -0.47 -3.30
C LEU A 40 -13.99 -0.02 -3.74
N ALA A 41 -13.72 -0.09 -5.03
CA ALA A 41 -12.44 0.37 -5.58
C ALA A 41 -12.24 1.86 -5.30
N LYS A 42 -13.27 2.68 -5.50
CA LYS A 42 -13.21 4.11 -5.20
C LYS A 42 -12.91 4.37 -3.72
N ARG A 43 -13.58 3.64 -2.83
CA ARG A 43 -13.36 3.75 -1.39
C ARG A 43 -11.93 3.39 -1.01
N MET A 44 -11.39 2.32 -1.61
CA MET A 44 -10.02 1.89 -1.34
C MET A 44 -9.01 2.92 -1.80
N VAL A 45 -9.23 3.53 -2.96
CA VAL A 45 -8.36 4.60 -3.47
C VAL A 45 -8.40 5.81 -2.54
N GLU A 46 -9.58 6.22 -2.08
CA GLU A 46 -9.72 7.34 -1.14
C GLU A 46 -8.94 7.07 0.15
N VAL A 47 -9.09 5.87 0.73
CA VAL A 47 -8.38 5.49 1.94
C VAL A 47 -6.87 5.48 1.70
N PHE A 48 -6.44 4.91 0.59
CA PHE A 48 -5.01 4.83 0.24
C PHE A 48 -4.38 6.22 0.12
N LEU A 49 -5.06 7.14 -0.54
CA LEU A 49 -4.55 8.50 -0.76
C LEU A 49 -4.54 9.35 0.52
N ASN A 50 -5.45 9.06 1.46
CA ASN A 50 -5.62 9.88 2.66
C ASN A 50 -5.01 9.30 3.92
N THR A 51 -4.32 8.16 3.84
CA THR A 51 -3.70 7.53 4.99
C THR A 51 -2.20 7.79 5.00
N GLU A 52 -1.71 8.36 6.11
CA GLU A 52 -0.31 8.66 6.28
C GLU A 52 0.46 7.45 6.83
N PHE A 53 1.75 7.37 6.51
CA PHE A 53 2.65 6.38 7.07
C PHE A 53 2.93 6.72 8.54
N GLU A 54 2.84 5.69 9.40
CA GLU A 54 3.06 5.90 10.84
C GLU A 54 4.53 6.08 11.24
N GLY A 55 5.46 5.59 10.44
CA GLY A 55 6.87 5.71 10.75
C GLY A 55 7.35 4.76 11.86
N GLY A 56 8.38 5.17 12.64
CA GLY A 56 8.91 4.37 13.73
C GLY A 56 9.49 3.04 13.25
N ARG A 57 9.12 1.93 13.92
CA ARG A 57 9.60 0.59 13.53
C ARG A 57 9.18 0.21 12.11
N HIS A 58 8.08 0.78 11.64
CA HIS A 58 7.61 0.53 10.27
C HIS A 58 8.52 1.23 9.26
N ALA A 59 9.08 2.37 9.60
CA ALA A 59 10.06 3.05 8.76
C ALA A 59 11.31 2.19 8.56
N ARG A 60 11.76 1.49 9.61
CA ARG A 60 12.89 0.56 9.50
C ARG A 60 12.57 -0.58 8.53
N ARG A 61 11.37 -1.14 8.62
CA ARG A 61 10.92 -2.22 7.72
C ARG A 61 10.90 -1.75 6.26
N VAL A 62 10.39 -0.55 6.02
CA VAL A 62 10.34 0.03 4.68
C VAL A 62 11.76 0.23 4.14
N ALA A 63 12.67 0.76 4.97
CA ALA A 63 14.06 0.94 4.58
C ALA A 63 14.72 -0.40 4.22
N GLN A 64 14.42 -1.46 4.97
CA GLN A 64 14.93 -2.80 4.67
C GLN A 64 14.40 -3.33 3.34
N LEU A 65 13.12 -3.12 3.05
CA LEU A 65 12.53 -3.51 1.78
C LEU A 65 13.18 -2.77 0.60
N ASP A 66 13.38 -1.47 0.74
CA ASP A 66 13.99 -0.66 -0.30
C ASP A 66 15.45 -1.06 -0.53
N ALA A 67 16.16 -1.50 0.52
CA ALA A 67 17.54 -1.95 0.41
C ALA A 67 17.67 -3.30 -0.30
N ILE A 68 16.67 -4.16 -0.20
CA ILE A 68 16.66 -5.47 -0.85
C ILE A 68 16.32 -5.38 -2.33
N GLN A 69 15.45 -4.46 -2.70
CA GLN A 69 15.00 -4.29 -4.07
C GLN A 69 16.07 -3.63 -4.92
N PRO A 70 16.35 -4.18 -6.11
CA PRO A 70 17.31 -3.60 -7.03
C PRO A 70 16.85 -2.25 -7.58
#